data_7d8d3196a95d8f5caa0f50c64585fc61
#
_entry.id   7d8d3196a95d8f5caa0f50c64585fc61
#
_cell.length_a   1.000
_cell.length_b   1.000
_cell.length_c   1.000
_cell.angle_alpha   90.00
_cell.angle_beta   90.00
_cell.angle_gamma   90.00
#
_symmetry.space_group_name_H-M   'P 1'
#
loop_
_entity.id
_entity.type
_entity.pdbx_description
1 polymer ?
#
loop_
_entity_poly.entity_id
_entity_poly.type
_entity_poly.pdbx_seq_one_letter_code
_entity_poly.pdbx_strand_id
1 'polypeptide(L)'
;MRDYETGFRIKEALADLVFPRRCPVCDEIVPMGDKLICSRCRIKPQYIREPRCRRCGKQLMGENVEFCHDCMQRKHAFDYGYALYDYQSMRKSIYRFKYGRRCEYAKFYAEDIREKLSDEICTMDADAIIPVPVHVSRRRSRGYNQAELIAAELSRITGIAMHEKLVQRIKKTVPQKELTIQERQNNLKKAFHISTNVVKLNKVILVDDIYTTGSTLDAVAVELKRRGVNVVYFIALCIGEGM
;
A
#
# COMPACT_ATOMS: atom_id res chain seq x y z
N MET A 1 24.36 -16.65 -19.39
CA MET A 1 23.50 -15.61 -18.80
C MET A 1 22.63 -14.86 -19.81
N ARG A 2 23.09 -14.58 -21.04
CA ARG A 2 22.28 -13.90 -22.10
C ARG A 2 21.07 -14.70 -22.60
N ASP A 3 21.17 -16.02 -22.68
CA ASP A 3 20.10 -16.87 -23.24
C ASP A 3 18.87 -17.01 -22.33
N TYR A 4 19.05 -16.90 -21.00
CA TYR A 4 17.95 -16.95 -20.03
C TYR A 4 17.08 -15.68 -20.07
N GLU A 5 17.71 -14.52 -20.26
CA GLU A 5 16.96 -13.24 -20.37
C GLU A 5 16.16 -13.17 -21.69
N THR A 6 16.70 -13.72 -22.79
CA THR A 6 16.02 -13.75 -24.08
C THR A 6 14.79 -14.66 -24.06
N GLY A 7 14.90 -15.84 -23.46
CA GLY A 7 13.78 -16.78 -23.32
C GLY A 7 12.65 -16.28 -22.41
N PHE A 8 12.99 -15.53 -21.39
CA PHE A 8 12.01 -14.89 -20.49
C PHE A 8 11.25 -13.76 -21.19
N ARG A 9 11.93 -12.90 -21.93
CA ARG A 9 11.33 -11.80 -22.73
C ARG A 9 10.39 -12.31 -23.83
N ILE A 10 10.70 -13.43 -24.46
CA ILE A 10 9.82 -14.03 -25.50
C ILE A 10 8.54 -14.59 -24.88
N LYS A 11 8.62 -15.22 -23.70
CA LYS A 11 7.43 -15.72 -22.98
C LYS A 11 6.53 -14.59 -22.50
N GLU A 12 7.09 -13.49 -21.99
CA GLU A 12 6.33 -12.29 -21.63
C GLU A 12 5.66 -11.65 -22.86
N ALA A 13 6.38 -11.53 -23.99
CA ALA A 13 5.82 -10.97 -25.22
C ALA A 13 4.67 -11.81 -25.79
N LEU A 14 4.76 -13.15 -25.74
CA LEU A 14 3.69 -14.06 -26.15
C LEU A 14 2.50 -13.99 -25.19
N ALA A 15 2.76 -13.88 -23.89
CA ALA A 15 1.70 -13.69 -22.90
C ALA A 15 0.98 -12.35 -23.09
N ASP A 16 1.70 -11.28 -23.36
CA ASP A 16 1.14 -9.95 -23.66
C ASP A 16 0.30 -9.93 -24.96
N LEU A 17 0.57 -10.82 -25.92
CA LEU A 17 -0.24 -10.95 -27.13
C LEU A 17 -1.62 -11.56 -26.86
N VAL A 18 -1.69 -12.55 -25.97
CA VAL A 18 -2.94 -13.26 -25.62
C VAL A 18 -3.68 -12.51 -24.48
N PHE A 19 -2.94 -11.95 -23.53
CA PHE A 19 -3.44 -11.19 -22.39
C PHE A 19 -2.77 -9.80 -22.34
N PRO A 20 -3.19 -8.87 -23.20
CA PRO A 20 -2.55 -7.57 -23.29
C PRO A 20 -2.66 -6.81 -21.98
N ARG A 21 -1.54 -6.23 -21.55
CA ARG A 21 -1.48 -5.42 -20.33
C ARG A 21 -2.44 -4.24 -20.42
N ARG A 22 -3.13 -3.96 -19.34
CA ARG A 22 -4.04 -2.84 -19.26
C ARG A 22 -3.49 -1.70 -18.42
N CYS A 23 -3.74 -0.49 -18.88
CA CYS A 23 -3.32 0.72 -18.20
C CYS A 23 -4.03 0.86 -16.84
N PRO A 24 -3.30 0.98 -15.72
CA PRO A 24 -3.91 1.11 -14.39
C PRO A 24 -4.85 2.31 -14.26
N VAL A 25 -4.68 3.35 -15.06
CA VAL A 25 -5.48 4.59 -14.96
C VAL A 25 -6.75 4.53 -15.82
N CYS A 26 -6.67 4.15 -17.11
CA CYS A 26 -7.83 4.16 -18.02
C CYS A 26 -8.40 2.77 -18.32
N ASP A 27 -7.69 1.68 -17.98
CA ASP A 27 -8.02 0.28 -18.28
C ASP A 27 -7.98 -0.09 -19.78
N GLU A 28 -7.52 0.81 -20.65
CA GLU A 28 -7.26 0.51 -22.04
C GLU A 28 -5.98 -0.34 -22.19
N ILE A 29 -5.85 -1.05 -23.29
CA ILE A 29 -4.64 -1.82 -23.62
C ILE A 29 -3.45 -0.85 -23.66
N VAL A 30 -2.37 -1.21 -23.02
CA VAL A 30 -1.11 -0.46 -23.08
C VAL A 30 -0.45 -0.77 -24.42
N PRO A 31 -0.16 0.26 -25.27
CA PRO A 31 0.51 0.05 -26.53
C PRO A 31 1.88 -0.63 -26.37
N MET A 32 2.29 -1.41 -27.37
CA MET A 32 3.63 -1.97 -27.42
C MET A 32 4.66 -0.83 -27.39
N GLY A 33 5.67 -0.97 -26.52
CA GLY A 33 6.70 0.07 -26.32
C GLY A 33 6.40 1.03 -25.14
N ASP A 34 5.16 1.17 -24.72
CA ASP A 34 4.86 1.82 -23.45
C ASP A 34 5.23 0.90 -22.25
N LYS A 35 5.60 1.52 -21.13
CA LYS A 35 5.91 0.77 -19.89
C LYS A 35 4.62 0.15 -19.31
N LEU A 36 4.34 0.40 -18.05
CA LEU A 36 3.17 -0.15 -17.34
C LEU A 36 1.93 0.74 -17.42
N ILE A 37 2.06 1.96 -17.94
CA ILE A 37 1.00 2.95 -18.08
C ILE A 37 1.06 3.55 -19.48
N CYS A 38 -0.10 3.76 -20.14
CA CYS A 38 -0.13 4.37 -21.46
C CYS A 38 0.31 5.84 -21.41
N SER A 39 0.90 6.34 -22.50
CA SER A 39 1.43 7.70 -22.62
C SER A 39 0.41 8.78 -22.22
N ARG A 40 -0.86 8.63 -22.66
CA ARG A 40 -1.96 9.57 -22.35
C ARG A 40 -2.30 9.67 -20.86
N CYS A 41 -1.93 8.68 -20.07
CA CYS A 41 -2.28 8.61 -18.64
C CYS A 41 -1.14 8.98 -17.70
N ARG A 42 0.07 9.18 -18.18
CA ARG A 42 1.27 9.48 -17.35
C ARG A 42 1.10 10.73 -16.50
N ILE A 43 0.31 11.69 -16.95
CA ILE A 43 0.08 12.97 -16.27
C ILE A 43 -1.18 12.99 -15.38
N LYS A 44 -1.98 11.91 -15.38
CA LYS A 44 -3.27 11.87 -14.66
C LYS A 44 -3.17 11.57 -13.17
N PRO A 45 -2.25 10.72 -12.70
CA PRO A 45 -2.08 10.50 -11.28
C PRO A 45 -1.66 11.80 -10.58
N GLN A 46 -2.38 12.19 -9.55
CA GLN A 46 -2.00 13.32 -8.70
C GLN A 46 -1.25 12.78 -7.49
N TYR A 47 0.04 13.08 -7.47
CA TYR A 47 0.91 12.69 -6.36
C TYR A 47 0.73 13.63 -5.18
N ILE A 48 0.87 13.09 -3.98
CA ILE A 48 0.95 13.90 -2.76
C ILE A 48 2.26 14.69 -2.80
N ARG A 49 2.15 16.01 -2.63
CA ARG A 49 3.28 16.95 -2.69
C ARG A 49 3.64 17.48 -1.31
N GLU A 50 4.84 18.02 -1.20
CA GLU A 50 5.24 18.81 -0.03
C GLU A 50 4.45 20.15 0.01
N PRO A 51 4.22 20.71 1.22
CA PRO A 51 4.55 20.12 2.53
C PRO A 51 3.60 18.98 2.92
N ARG A 52 4.15 17.97 3.62
CA ARG A 52 3.40 16.78 4.07
C ARG A 52 3.34 16.72 5.59
N CYS A 53 2.25 16.17 6.10
CA CYS A 53 2.09 15.86 7.52
C CYS A 53 3.20 14.90 7.98
N ARG A 54 3.94 15.29 9.00
CA ARG A 54 5.05 14.51 9.57
C ARG A 54 4.61 13.19 10.22
N ARG A 55 3.32 12.90 10.29
CA ARG A 55 2.79 11.64 10.81
C ARG A 55 2.22 10.74 9.72
N CYS A 56 1.29 11.22 8.94
CA CYS A 56 0.56 10.39 7.98
C CYS A 56 0.89 10.66 6.50
N GLY A 57 1.79 11.60 6.21
CA GLY A 57 2.16 11.94 4.84
C GLY A 57 1.08 12.65 4.02
N LYS A 58 -0.04 13.09 4.63
CA LYS A 58 -1.09 13.86 3.95
C LYS A 58 -0.54 15.22 3.53
N GLN A 59 -0.86 15.67 2.32
CA GLN A 59 -0.49 17.00 1.85
C GLN A 59 -1.08 18.08 2.76
N LEU A 60 -0.28 19.08 3.10
CA LEU A 60 -0.68 20.21 3.93
C LEU A 60 -0.93 21.44 3.06
N MET A 61 -1.83 22.32 3.52
CA MET A 61 -2.19 23.54 2.81
C MET A 61 -1.35 24.76 3.22
N GLY A 62 -0.40 24.60 4.13
CA GLY A 62 0.45 25.69 4.64
C GLY A 62 1.84 25.22 5.03
N GLU A 63 2.86 26.05 4.76
CA GLU A 63 4.28 25.73 5.00
C GLU A 63 4.65 25.63 6.49
N ASN A 64 3.91 26.33 7.37
CA ASN A 64 4.19 26.36 8.80
C ASN A 64 3.42 25.31 9.62
N VAL A 65 2.79 24.35 8.97
CA VAL A 65 2.01 23.30 9.61
C VAL A 65 2.76 21.98 9.54
N GLU A 66 3.09 21.38 10.67
CA GLU A 66 3.81 20.10 10.71
C GLU A 66 2.86 18.89 10.65
N PHE A 67 1.65 19.01 11.17
CA PHE A 67 0.68 17.92 11.28
C PHE A 67 -0.67 18.33 10.68
N CYS A 68 -1.34 17.43 9.98
CA CYS A 68 -2.70 17.66 9.54
C CYS A 68 -3.67 17.64 10.73
N HIS A 69 -4.86 18.21 10.53
CA HIS A 69 -5.89 18.30 11.57
C HIS A 69 -6.15 16.94 12.25
N ASP A 70 -6.27 15.85 11.50
CA ASP A 70 -6.53 14.52 12.05
C ASP A 70 -5.40 14.05 12.98
N CYS A 71 -4.14 14.29 12.58
CA CYS A 71 -2.97 13.89 13.37
C CYS A 71 -2.72 14.78 14.60
N MET A 72 -3.21 16.02 14.59
CA MET A 72 -3.22 16.87 15.80
C MET A 72 -4.24 16.37 16.82
N GLN A 73 -5.37 15.86 16.35
CA GLN A 73 -6.45 15.38 17.22
C GLN A 73 -6.23 13.95 17.75
N ARG A 74 -5.28 13.19 17.16
CA ARG A 74 -5.08 11.79 17.49
C ARG A 74 -3.63 11.40 17.63
N LYS A 75 -3.37 10.56 18.64
CA LYS A 75 -2.11 9.83 18.73
C LYS A 75 -2.23 8.54 17.92
N HIS A 76 -1.36 8.39 16.92
CA HIS A 76 -1.21 7.16 16.16
C HIS A 76 -0.17 6.24 16.80
N ALA A 77 -0.38 4.93 16.63
CA ALA A 77 0.57 3.92 17.09
C ALA A 77 1.71 3.69 16.09
N PHE A 78 1.48 3.93 14.79
CA PHE A 78 2.56 4.01 13.82
C PHE A 78 3.36 5.31 13.99
N ASP A 79 4.62 5.29 13.59
CA ASP A 79 5.53 6.42 13.81
C ASP A 79 5.45 7.43 12.67
N TYR A 80 5.49 6.96 11.42
CA TYR A 80 5.46 7.79 10.25
C TYR A 80 4.95 7.04 9.03
N GLY A 81 4.43 7.75 8.01
CA GLY A 81 4.02 7.11 6.79
C GLY A 81 3.85 8.04 5.60
N TYR A 82 3.75 7.41 4.43
CA TYR A 82 3.57 8.06 3.15
C TYR A 82 2.40 7.50 2.38
N ALA A 83 1.74 8.38 1.63
CA ALA A 83 0.82 7.98 0.59
C ALA A 83 1.32 8.51 -0.75
N LEU A 84 1.17 7.71 -1.79
CA LEU A 84 1.68 8.07 -3.11
C LEU A 84 0.75 9.04 -3.83
N TYR A 85 -0.55 8.74 -3.86
CA TYR A 85 -1.53 9.48 -4.65
C TYR A 85 -2.63 10.11 -3.79
N ASP A 86 -3.18 11.21 -4.33
CA ASP A 86 -4.52 11.64 -3.97
C ASP A 86 -5.56 10.58 -4.40
N TYR A 87 -6.49 10.25 -3.49
CA TYR A 87 -7.47 9.19 -3.72
C TYR A 87 -8.40 9.50 -4.90
N GLN A 88 -8.84 10.75 -5.07
CA GLN A 88 -9.80 11.11 -6.11
C GLN A 88 -9.21 10.86 -7.50
N SER A 89 -7.92 11.16 -7.70
CA SER A 89 -7.24 10.97 -8.97
C SER A 89 -7.15 9.49 -9.39
N MET A 90 -7.01 8.58 -8.40
CA MET A 90 -6.81 7.14 -8.64
C MET A 90 -8.01 6.27 -8.24
N ARG A 91 -9.13 6.85 -7.83
CA ARG A 91 -10.32 6.14 -7.34
C ARG A 91 -10.79 5.01 -8.25
N LYS A 92 -10.88 5.28 -9.57
CA LYS A 92 -11.30 4.27 -10.56
C LYS A 92 -10.28 3.13 -10.69
N SER A 93 -8.99 3.46 -10.65
CA SER A 93 -7.89 2.50 -10.70
C SER A 93 -7.92 1.58 -9.48
N ILE A 94 -8.01 2.14 -8.28
CA ILE A 94 -8.13 1.38 -7.03
C ILE A 94 -9.40 0.51 -7.01
N TYR A 95 -10.51 1.00 -7.54
CA TYR A 95 -11.73 0.20 -7.65
C TYR A 95 -11.53 -1.04 -8.51
N ARG A 96 -10.92 -0.89 -9.70
CA ARG A 96 -10.61 -2.02 -10.59
C ARG A 96 -9.61 -2.99 -9.94
N PHE A 97 -8.59 -2.46 -9.27
CA PHE A 97 -7.63 -3.26 -8.52
C PHE A 97 -8.28 -4.05 -7.38
N LYS A 98 -9.37 -3.55 -6.76
CA LYS A 98 -10.11 -4.25 -5.70
C LYS A 98 -11.15 -5.26 -6.22
N TYR A 99 -11.81 -4.94 -7.34
CA TYR A 99 -13.01 -5.66 -7.77
C TYR A 99 -12.97 -6.10 -9.22
N GLY A 100 -12.05 -5.56 -10.03
CA GLY A 100 -11.90 -5.86 -11.45
C GLY A 100 -10.90 -6.98 -11.76
N ARG A 101 -10.36 -7.67 -10.74
CA ARG A 101 -9.32 -8.72 -10.87
C ARG A 101 -8.05 -8.24 -11.60
N ARG A 102 -7.72 -6.96 -11.49
CA ARG A 102 -6.54 -6.34 -12.11
C ARG A 102 -5.30 -6.48 -11.23
N CYS A 103 -4.91 -7.70 -10.88
CA CYS A 103 -3.74 -7.95 -10.03
C CYS A 103 -2.43 -7.44 -10.66
N GLU A 104 -2.35 -7.40 -11.99
CA GLU A 104 -1.21 -6.87 -12.75
C GLU A 104 -0.89 -5.39 -12.46
N TYR A 105 -1.86 -4.62 -11.93
CA TYR A 105 -1.62 -3.22 -11.53
C TYR A 105 -0.63 -3.08 -10.38
N ALA A 106 -0.44 -4.14 -9.58
CA ALA A 106 0.50 -4.13 -8.46
C ALA A 106 1.91 -3.77 -8.90
N LYS A 107 2.36 -4.28 -10.06
CA LYS A 107 3.67 -3.98 -10.63
C LYS A 107 3.85 -2.49 -10.89
N PHE A 108 2.85 -1.85 -11.53
CA PHE A 108 2.86 -0.41 -11.76
C PHE A 108 2.94 0.37 -10.45
N TYR A 109 2.10 0.03 -9.47
CA TYR A 109 2.08 0.74 -8.20
C TYR A 109 3.39 0.61 -7.43
N ALA A 110 4.01 -0.57 -7.42
CA ALA A 110 5.27 -0.77 -6.74
C ALA A 110 6.43 -0.03 -7.44
N GLU A 111 6.47 -0.02 -8.79
CA GLU A 111 7.46 0.75 -9.54
C GLU A 111 7.31 2.26 -9.29
N ASP A 112 6.06 2.76 -9.23
CA ASP A 112 5.79 4.17 -9.01
C ASP A 112 6.08 4.59 -7.55
N ILE A 113 5.78 3.73 -6.56
CA ILE A 113 6.23 3.91 -5.17
C ILE A 113 7.77 4.02 -5.12
N ARG A 114 8.48 3.09 -5.76
CA ARG A 114 9.95 3.10 -5.77
C ARG A 114 10.48 4.38 -6.43
N GLU A 115 9.89 4.80 -7.55
CA GLU A 115 10.34 5.99 -8.27
C GLU A 115 10.13 7.28 -7.47
N LYS A 116 9.02 7.39 -6.76
CA LYS A 116 8.61 8.63 -6.10
C LYS A 116 8.95 8.69 -4.60
N LEU A 117 9.20 7.55 -3.97
CA LEU A 117 9.47 7.44 -2.54
C LEU A 117 10.80 6.70 -2.25
N SER A 118 11.76 6.70 -3.20
CA SER A 118 13.05 6.00 -3.03
C SER A 118 13.83 6.50 -1.82
N ASP A 119 13.92 7.81 -1.66
CA ASP A 119 14.70 8.44 -0.59
C ASP A 119 14.06 8.18 0.78
N GLU A 120 12.74 8.24 0.83
CA GLU A 120 11.96 7.92 2.01
C GLU A 120 12.13 6.45 2.41
N ILE A 121 12.03 5.53 1.46
CA ILE A 121 12.22 4.08 1.70
C ILE A 121 13.64 3.80 2.20
N CYS A 122 14.66 4.41 1.60
CA CYS A 122 16.05 4.30 2.05
C CYS A 122 16.22 4.84 3.49
N THR A 123 15.63 5.99 3.79
CA THR A 123 15.71 6.62 5.11
C THR A 123 15.00 5.79 6.19
N MET A 124 13.93 5.07 5.86
CA MET A 124 13.24 4.16 6.79
C MET A 124 14.16 3.04 7.28
N ASP A 125 15.12 2.59 6.46
CA ASP A 125 16.08 1.52 6.80
C ASP A 125 15.36 0.35 7.48
N ALA A 126 14.32 -0.16 6.83
CA ALA A 126 13.40 -1.13 7.41
C ALA A 126 13.86 -2.57 7.21
N ASP A 127 13.71 -3.40 8.24
CA ASP A 127 14.05 -4.82 8.22
C ASP A 127 13.05 -5.64 7.38
N ALA A 128 11.80 -5.19 7.30
CA ALA A 128 10.75 -5.94 6.64
C ALA A 128 9.62 -5.08 6.08
N ILE A 129 9.01 -5.59 5.01
CA ILE A 129 7.74 -5.12 4.46
C ILE A 129 6.63 -6.08 4.91
N ILE A 130 5.57 -5.53 5.50
CA ILE A 130 4.44 -6.30 6.02
C ILE A 130 3.15 -5.81 5.36
N PRO A 131 2.48 -6.64 4.55
CA PRO A 131 1.20 -6.26 3.97
C PRO A 131 0.10 -6.24 5.04
N VAL A 132 -0.72 -5.21 5.04
CA VAL A 132 -1.91 -5.15 5.91
C VAL A 132 -2.92 -6.21 5.45
N PRO A 133 -3.29 -7.17 6.32
CA PRO A 133 -4.15 -8.26 5.91
C PRO A 133 -5.62 -7.82 5.80
N VAL A 134 -6.28 -8.24 4.72
CA VAL A 134 -7.73 -8.19 4.60
C VAL A 134 -8.37 -9.38 5.28
N HIS A 135 -9.64 -9.25 5.69
CA HIS A 135 -10.38 -10.39 6.24
C HIS A 135 -10.58 -11.50 5.17
N VAL A 136 -10.58 -12.77 5.61
CA VAL A 136 -10.74 -13.96 4.74
C VAL A 136 -11.94 -13.84 3.78
N SER A 137 -13.06 -13.30 4.22
CA SER A 137 -14.23 -13.11 3.35
C SER A 137 -13.96 -12.15 2.19
N ARG A 138 -13.20 -11.07 2.45
CA ARG A 138 -12.79 -10.13 1.39
C ARG A 138 -11.76 -10.75 0.45
N ARG A 139 -10.80 -11.53 0.99
CA ARG A 139 -9.83 -12.28 0.19
C ARG A 139 -10.54 -13.27 -0.74
N ARG A 140 -11.54 -14.01 -0.23
CA ARG A 140 -12.36 -14.93 -1.05
C ARG A 140 -13.16 -14.22 -2.14
N SER A 141 -13.78 -13.08 -1.81
CA SER A 141 -14.58 -12.31 -2.76
C SER A 141 -13.72 -11.66 -3.85
N ARG A 142 -12.51 -11.16 -3.51
CA ARG A 142 -11.62 -10.45 -4.43
C ARG A 142 -10.65 -11.37 -5.17
N GLY A 143 -10.36 -12.55 -4.59
CA GLY A 143 -9.35 -13.49 -5.06
C GLY A 143 -7.96 -13.26 -4.48
N TYR A 144 -7.66 -12.05 -4.01
CA TYR A 144 -6.36 -11.64 -3.48
C TYR A 144 -6.44 -10.51 -2.45
N ASN A 145 -5.32 -10.25 -1.79
CA ASN A 145 -5.11 -9.07 -0.95
C ASN A 145 -4.25 -8.05 -1.72
N GLN A 146 -4.77 -6.87 -1.93
CA GLN A 146 -4.11 -5.78 -2.67
C GLN A 146 -2.76 -5.40 -2.07
N ALA A 147 -2.75 -5.22 -0.74
CA ALA A 147 -1.53 -4.87 -0.01
C ALA A 147 -0.43 -5.94 -0.17
N GLU A 148 -0.82 -7.21 -0.23
CA GLU A 148 0.09 -8.34 -0.41
C GLU A 148 0.76 -8.32 -1.80
N LEU A 149 -0.01 -8.05 -2.86
CA LEU A 149 0.54 -7.94 -4.21
C LEU A 149 1.51 -6.76 -4.34
N ILE A 150 1.16 -5.60 -3.77
CA ILE A 150 2.03 -4.41 -3.79
C ILE A 150 3.30 -4.68 -2.98
N ALA A 151 3.16 -5.25 -1.78
CA ALA A 151 4.28 -5.58 -0.91
C ALA A 151 5.25 -6.58 -1.54
N ALA A 152 4.73 -7.60 -2.26
CA ALA A 152 5.55 -8.57 -2.98
C ALA A 152 6.38 -7.92 -4.10
N GLU A 153 5.76 -7.07 -4.92
CA GLU A 153 6.48 -6.35 -5.97
C GLU A 153 7.47 -5.33 -5.38
N LEU A 154 7.08 -4.62 -4.32
CA LEU A 154 7.97 -3.67 -3.64
C LEU A 154 9.17 -4.39 -3.02
N SER A 155 8.97 -5.52 -2.36
CA SER A 155 10.04 -6.38 -1.83
C SER A 155 11.00 -6.83 -2.94
N ARG A 156 10.48 -7.27 -4.09
CA ARG A 156 11.29 -7.68 -5.25
C ARG A 156 12.15 -6.53 -5.78
N ILE A 157 11.63 -5.30 -5.79
CA ILE A 157 12.32 -4.12 -6.34
C ILE A 157 13.34 -3.55 -5.36
N THR A 158 13.00 -3.50 -4.06
CA THR A 158 13.82 -2.87 -3.02
C THR A 158 14.82 -3.82 -2.36
N GLY A 159 14.58 -5.13 -2.45
CA GLY A 159 15.35 -6.14 -1.72
C GLY A 159 14.97 -6.29 -0.25
N ILE A 160 14.05 -5.46 0.28
CA ILE A 160 13.57 -5.58 1.67
C ILE A 160 12.67 -6.81 1.78
N ALA A 161 12.94 -7.68 2.75
CA ALA A 161 12.21 -8.94 2.91
C ALA A 161 10.72 -8.71 3.21
N MET A 162 9.83 -9.43 2.52
CA MET A 162 8.39 -9.41 2.80
C MET A 162 8.00 -10.51 3.80
N HIS A 163 7.26 -10.14 4.82
CA HIS A 163 6.70 -11.07 5.81
C HIS A 163 5.17 -11.18 5.70
N GLU A 164 4.71 -11.90 4.68
CA GLU A 164 3.29 -12.03 4.32
C GLU A 164 2.40 -12.54 5.47
N LYS A 165 2.86 -13.57 6.18
CA LYS A 165 2.05 -14.28 7.19
C LYS A 165 2.26 -13.79 8.62
N LEU A 166 3.09 -12.77 8.81
CA LEU A 166 3.42 -12.26 10.14
C LEU A 166 2.18 -11.69 10.84
N VAL A 167 1.38 -10.92 10.12
CA VAL A 167 0.15 -10.33 10.63
C VAL A 167 -1.07 -11.01 10.00
N GLN A 168 -1.98 -11.48 10.83
CA GLN A 168 -3.21 -12.14 10.39
C GLN A 168 -4.43 -11.41 10.92
N ARG A 169 -5.46 -11.25 10.10
CA ARG A 169 -6.74 -10.68 10.50
C ARG A 169 -7.70 -11.80 10.92
N ILE A 170 -7.92 -11.93 12.22
CA ILE A 170 -8.70 -13.04 12.80
C ILE A 170 -10.18 -12.72 12.99
N LYS A 171 -10.58 -11.43 13.01
CA LYS A 171 -11.99 -11.04 13.17
C LYS A 171 -12.54 -10.37 11.91
N LYS A 172 -13.78 -10.76 11.55
CA LYS A 172 -14.61 -10.03 10.61
C LYS A 172 -15.12 -8.78 11.32
N THR A 173 -14.68 -7.62 10.88
CA THR A 173 -15.12 -6.32 11.40
C THR A 173 -16.16 -5.71 10.47
N VAL A 174 -17.08 -4.92 10.99
CA VAL A 174 -18.07 -4.18 10.20
C VAL A 174 -17.34 -3.25 9.21
N PRO A 175 -17.87 -3.04 7.99
CA PRO A 175 -17.25 -2.14 7.02
C PRO A 175 -17.05 -0.73 7.63
N GLN A 176 -15.83 -0.21 7.54
CA GLN A 176 -15.46 1.07 8.18
C GLN A 176 -16.26 2.27 7.63
N LYS A 177 -16.84 2.14 6.43
CA LYS A 177 -17.66 3.21 5.85
C LYS A 177 -18.95 3.51 6.65
N GLU A 178 -19.42 2.54 7.41
CA GLU A 178 -20.67 2.60 8.19
C GLU A 178 -20.45 2.97 9.67
N LEU A 179 -19.20 3.22 10.06
CA LEU A 179 -18.83 3.41 11.47
C LEU A 179 -18.26 4.79 11.72
N THR A 180 -18.60 5.34 12.88
CA THR A 180 -17.91 6.50 13.47
C THR A 180 -16.46 6.16 13.80
N ILE A 181 -15.66 7.16 14.08
CA ILE A 181 -14.24 7.03 14.38
C ILE A 181 -14.00 6.15 15.61
N GLN A 182 -14.76 6.37 16.68
CA GLN A 182 -14.67 5.60 17.92
C GLN A 182 -15.07 4.13 17.70
N GLU A 183 -16.12 3.90 16.94
CA GLU A 183 -16.57 2.56 16.54
C GLU A 183 -15.53 1.85 15.68
N ARG A 184 -14.85 2.55 14.77
CA ARG A 184 -13.74 1.99 13.98
C ARG A 184 -12.60 1.47 14.85
N GLN A 185 -12.21 2.25 15.87
CA GLN A 185 -11.17 1.84 16.83
C GLN A 185 -11.60 0.61 17.64
N ASN A 186 -12.82 0.61 18.17
CA ASN A 186 -13.36 -0.50 18.95
C ASN A 186 -13.54 -1.77 18.12
N ASN A 187 -14.00 -1.61 16.87
CA ASN A 187 -14.21 -2.70 15.92
C ASN A 187 -12.88 -3.40 15.53
N LEU A 188 -11.75 -2.67 15.58
CA LEU A 188 -10.43 -3.20 15.24
C LEU A 188 -9.65 -3.72 16.46
N LYS A 189 -10.13 -3.47 17.70
CA LYS A 189 -9.50 -4.04 18.89
C LYS A 189 -9.47 -5.57 18.79
N LYS A 190 -8.29 -6.17 18.94
CA LYS A 190 -8.05 -7.62 18.80
C LYS A 190 -8.48 -8.22 17.46
N ALA A 191 -8.51 -7.41 16.38
CA ALA A 191 -8.81 -7.91 15.04
C ALA A 191 -7.60 -8.56 14.37
N PHE A 192 -6.41 -8.25 14.84
CA PHE A 192 -5.15 -8.74 14.29
C PHE A 192 -4.43 -9.64 15.29
N HIS A 193 -3.75 -10.63 14.74
CA HIS A 193 -2.87 -11.54 15.48
C HIS A 193 -1.50 -11.54 14.82
N ILE A 194 -0.44 -11.48 15.63
CA ILE A 194 0.95 -11.61 15.16
C ILE A 194 1.41 -13.04 15.44
N SER A 195 1.94 -13.72 14.43
CA SER A 195 2.48 -15.07 14.60
C SER A 195 3.65 -15.05 15.57
N THR A 196 3.83 -16.16 16.32
CA THR A 196 4.83 -16.26 17.40
C THR A 196 6.28 -16.31 16.90
N ASN A 197 6.52 -16.70 15.65
CA ASN A 197 7.85 -16.74 15.05
C ASN A 197 8.27 -15.35 14.54
N VAL A 198 8.32 -14.37 15.43
CA VAL A 198 8.85 -13.06 15.08
C VAL A 198 10.38 -13.13 15.15
N VAL A 199 11.03 -13.12 14.00
CA VAL A 199 12.42 -12.68 13.90
C VAL A 199 12.49 -11.32 14.59
N LYS A 200 13.59 -10.98 15.28
CA LYS A 200 13.78 -9.67 15.92
C LYS A 200 13.74 -8.54 14.86
N LEU A 201 12.53 -8.10 14.50
CA LEU A 201 12.33 -6.97 13.62
C LEU A 201 12.34 -5.69 14.47
N ASN A 202 13.12 -4.72 14.07
CA ASN A 202 13.26 -3.44 14.76
C ASN A 202 12.42 -2.36 14.09
N LYS A 203 12.54 -2.24 12.75
CA LYS A 203 11.84 -1.25 11.94
C LYS A 203 11.07 -1.97 10.83
N VAL A 204 9.81 -1.66 10.64
CA VAL A 204 8.97 -2.31 9.61
C VAL A 204 8.19 -1.30 8.80
N ILE A 205 7.88 -1.65 7.55
CA ILE A 205 7.00 -0.88 6.67
C ILE A 205 5.70 -1.67 6.50
N LEU A 206 4.59 -1.11 6.95
CA LEU A 206 3.26 -1.61 6.62
C LEU A 206 2.85 -1.13 5.23
N VAL A 207 2.33 -2.01 4.39
CA VAL A 207 1.78 -1.65 3.08
C VAL A 207 0.28 -1.79 3.09
N ASP A 208 -0.45 -0.75 2.64
CA ASP A 208 -1.91 -0.76 2.48
C ASP A 208 -2.33 -0.08 1.16
N ASP A 209 -3.57 -0.31 0.73
CA ASP A 209 -4.07 0.29 -0.51
C ASP A 209 -4.60 1.73 -0.30
N ILE A 210 -5.28 2.01 0.81
CA ILE A 210 -5.85 3.34 1.10
C ILE A 210 -5.71 3.69 2.57
N TYR A 211 -5.04 4.80 2.85
CA TYR A 211 -5.09 5.47 4.14
C TYR A 211 -6.35 6.35 4.23
N THR A 212 -7.11 6.20 5.29
CA THR A 212 -8.23 7.09 5.60
C THR A 212 -8.06 7.75 6.96
N THR A 213 -8.28 7.03 8.03
CA THR A 213 -8.14 7.51 9.42
C THR A 213 -6.94 6.89 10.14
N GLY A 214 -6.20 6.01 9.50
CA GLY A 214 -5.10 5.27 10.09
C GLY A 214 -5.50 4.16 11.08
N SER A 215 -6.79 3.99 11.38
CA SER A 215 -7.23 3.04 12.41
C SER A 215 -6.80 1.59 12.17
N THR A 216 -6.72 1.15 10.91
CA THR A 216 -6.25 -0.20 10.57
C THR A 216 -4.75 -0.32 10.83
N LEU A 217 -3.98 0.68 10.39
CA LEU A 217 -2.54 0.74 10.61
C LEU A 217 -2.20 0.82 12.11
N ASP A 218 -2.94 1.63 12.87
CA ASP A 218 -2.80 1.72 14.33
C ASP A 218 -3.01 0.37 15.01
N ALA A 219 -4.07 -0.35 14.63
CA ALA A 219 -4.35 -1.64 15.22
C ALA A 219 -3.25 -2.68 14.95
N VAL A 220 -2.66 -2.67 13.76
CA VAL A 220 -1.51 -3.52 13.41
C VAL A 220 -0.26 -3.04 14.13
N ALA A 221 0.01 -1.73 14.15
CA ALA A 221 1.19 -1.15 14.80
C ALA A 221 1.22 -1.42 16.31
N VAL A 222 0.07 -1.33 17.00
CA VAL A 222 -0.06 -1.69 18.42
C VAL A 222 0.39 -3.13 18.66
N GLU A 223 -0.09 -4.06 17.85
CA GLU A 223 0.27 -5.48 18.02
C GLU A 223 1.74 -5.77 17.69
N LEU A 224 2.30 -5.10 16.68
CA LEU A 224 3.72 -5.22 16.34
C LEU A 224 4.62 -4.65 17.45
N LYS A 225 4.30 -3.46 17.97
CA LYS A 225 5.04 -2.83 19.07
C LYS A 225 4.97 -3.65 20.36
N ARG A 226 3.85 -4.31 20.63
CA ARG A 226 3.74 -5.27 21.74
C ARG A 226 4.66 -6.48 21.59
N ARG A 227 5.08 -6.81 20.39
CA ARG A 227 6.01 -7.91 20.08
C ARG A 227 7.46 -7.45 19.95
N GLY A 228 7.76 -6.19 20.28
CA GLY A 228 9.11 -5.66 20.33
C GLY A 228 9.60 -4.94 19.08
N VAL A 229 8.70 -4.68 18.10
CA VAL A 229 9.02 -3.78 16.99
C VAL A 229 9.09 -2.34 17.53
N ASN A 230 10.20 -1.66 17.33
CA ASN A 230 10.39 -0.30 17.84
C ASN A 230 9.76 0.76 16.95
N VAL A 231 9.92 0.63 15.62
CA VAL A 231 9.44 1.62 14.68
C VAL A 231 8.54 0.99 13.62
N VAL A 232 7.37 1.56 13.43
CA VAL A 232 6.38 1.12 12.45
C VAL A 232 6.10 2.25 11.47
N TYR A 233 6.61 2.11 10.26
CA TYR A 233 6.28 2.97 9.12
C TYR A 233 5.10 2.41 8.34
N PHE A 234 4.54 3.23 7.44
CA PHE A 234 3.63 2.69 6.43
C PHE A 234 3.81 3.37 5.08
N ILE A 235 3.42 2.65 4.03
CA ILE A 235 3.25 3.16 2.67
C ILE A 235 1.84 2.76 2.20
N ALA A 236 1.05 3.75 1.78
CA ALA A 236 -0.25 3.53 1.18
C ALA A 236 -0.26 4.01 -0.27
N LEU A 237 -1.05 3.36 -1.16
CA LEU A 237 -1.19 3.87 -2.52
C LEU A 237 -1.89 5.22 -2.53
N CYS A 238 -2.98 5.33 -1.80
CA CYS A 238 -3.78 6.56 -1.78
C CYS A 238 -4.05 7.03 -0.36
N ILE A 239 -4.20 8.34 -0.24
CA ILE A 239 -4.73 8.96 0.96
C ILE A 239 -6.04 9.68 0.60
N GLY A 240 -7.10 9.40 1.36
CA GLY A 240 -8.37 10.10 1.25
C GLY A 240 -8.40 11.35 2.11
N GLU A 241 -9.23 12.31 1.73
CA GLU A 241 -9.60 13.38 2.66
C GLU A 241 -10.29 12.73 3.86
N GLY A 242 -9.77 12.98 5.06
CA GLY A 242 -10.47 12.64 6.30
C GLY A 242 -11.80 13.41 6.32
N MET A 243 -12.90 12.73 6.59
CA MET A 243 -14.18 13.39 6.85
C MET A 243 -14.10 14.15 8.15
#